data_dbec9a0823b6963d5f95716a761abf89
#
_entry.id   dbec9a0823b6963d5f95716a761abf89
#
_cell.length_a   1.000
_cell.length_b   1.000
_cell.length_c   1.000
_cell.angle_alpha   90.00
_cell.angle_beta   90.00
_cell.angle_gamma   90.00
#
_symmetry.space_group_name_H-M   'P 1'
#
loop_
_entity.id
_entity.type
_entity.pdbx_description
1 polymer ?
#
loop_
_entity_poly.entity_id
_entity_poly.type
_entity_poly.pdbx_seq_one_letter_code
_entity_poly.pdbx_strand_id
1 'polypeptide(L)'
;MSEIKSENRLAISLPGLDLKNPIIPASGCFGFGQEYAKYYDLDKLGSIMIKATTANPRFGNPTPRVAETPSGMLNAIGLQNPGVDAVLSEKLPWLQEHYPELPIIANVAGFSNEEYAEVSHKISKADNVKAIELNISCPNVDHGNNGLLIGQVPELAYAAVKASVSHSDVPVYVKLTPSVADITSVAKAVEDAGATGFTMINTLVGTRYDLATRKPIIANGQGGMSGPAVFPVALKLIRQVALASDLPIIGMGGVDSAEAAIEMFIAGASAIGVGTANFADPYACPKIIDRLPEVMDKYGITTLEDLRKEVRTDLLGK
;
A
#
# COMPACT_ATOMS: atom_id res chain seq x y z
N MET A 1 -17.55 32.63 24.64
CA MET A 1 -16.36 31.83 24.30
C MET A 1 -16.84 30.79 23.34
N SER A 2 -16.57 30.94 22.04
CA SER A 2 -16.94 29.99 20.98
C SER A 2 -16.13 28.70 21.19
N GLU A 3 -16.83 27.58 21.34
CA GLU A 3 -16.20 26.25 21.23
C GLU A 3 -15.57 26.17 19.85
N ILE A 4 -14.25 26.31 19.80
CA ILE A 4 -13.44 25.89 18.66
C ILE A 4 -13.61 24.37 18.64
N LYS A 5 -14.38 23.83 17.67
CA LYS A 5 -14.35 22.41 17.34
C LYS A 5 -12.88 22.05 17.21
N SER A 6 -12.38 21.17 18.06
CA SER A 6 -11.00 20.70 17.97
C SER A 6 -10.82 20.08 16.60
N GLU A 7 -10.10 20.79 15.73
CA GLU A 7 -9.74 20.30 14.41
C GLU A 7 -9.03 18.96 14.58
N ASN A 8 -9.45 17.94 13.83
CA ASN A 8 -8.84 16.62 13.96
C ASN A 8 -7.40 16.65 13.45
N ARG A 9 -6.44 16.72 14.36
CA ARG A 9 -5.01 16.86 14.09
C ARG A 9 -4.42 15.76 13.20
N LEU A 10 -5.07 14.58 13.17
CA LEU A 10 -4.63 13.41 12.39
C LEU A 10 -5.28 13.32 11.02
N ALA A 11 -6.28 14.15 10.71
CA ALA A 11 -7.01 14.08 9.46
C ALA A 11 -6.13 14.43 8.26
N ILE A 12 -6.29 13.67 7.18
CA ILE A 12 -5.61 13.87 5.90
C ILE A 12 -6.62 13.75 4.77
N SER A 13 -6.62 14.68 3.84
CA SER A 13 -7.42 14.61 2.62
C SER A 13 -6.51 14.33 1.42
N LEU A 14 -6.86 13.26 0.68
CA LEU A 14 -6.22 12.85 -0.56
C LEU A 14 -7.29 12.65 -1.63
N PRO A 15 -6.96 12.66 -2.93
CA PRO A 15 -7.94 12.38 -3.97
C PRO A 15 -8.70 11.08 -3.71
N GLY A 16 -10.03 11.20 -3.54
CA GLY A 16 -10.93 10.08 -3.22
C GLY A 16 -10.92 9.60 -1.76
N LEU A 17 -10.04 10.12 -0.92
CA LEU A 17 -9.81 9.60 0.44
C LEU A 17 -9.79 10.73 1.48
N ASP A 18 -10.89 10.90 2.20
CA ASP A 18 -10.96 11.76 3.39
C ASP A 18 -10.71 10.88 4.63
N LEU A 19 -9.48 10.91 5.10
CA LEU A 19 -8.99 10.03 6.16
C LEU A 19 -9.04 10.73 7.52
N LYS A 20 -9.72 10.13 8.51
CA LYS A 20 -9.73 10.64 9.89
C LYS A 20 -8.37 10.52 10.60
N ASN A 21 -7.50 9.66 10.10
CA ASN A 21 -6.08 9.54 10.46
C ASN A 21 -5.32 8.89 9.29
N PRO A 22 -3.97 8.99 9.22
CA PRO A 22 -3.22 8.57 8.05
C PRO A 22 -2.93 7.06 7.98
N ILE A 23 -3.32 6.27 8.97
CA ILE A 23 -2.85 4.88 9.12
C ILE A 23 -3.76 3.92 8.38
N ILE A 24 -3.15 3.15 7.46
CA ILE A 24 -3.81 2.25 6.54
C ILE A 24 -3.08 0.90 6.57
N PRO A 25 -3.72 -0.21 6.96
CA PRO A 25 -3.12 -1.54 6.79
C PRO A 25 -2.86 -1.82 5.31
N ALA A 26 -1.62 -2.24 5.00
CA ALA A 26 -1.19 -2.49 3.63
C ALA A 26 -1.83 -3.76 3.06
N SER A 27 -2.10 -3.75 1.75
CA SER A 27 -2.62 -4.91 1.03
C SER A 27 -1.75 -6.15 1.21
N GLY A 28 -2.39 -7.28 1.46
CA GLY A 28 -1.75 -8.58 1.71
C GLY A 28 -1.42 -8.84 3.17
N CYS A 29 -1.47 -7.82 4.05
CA CYS A 29 -1.19 -7.94 5.48
C CYS A 29 -2.47 -7.89 6.35
N PHE A 30 -3.62 -7.68 5.74
CA PHE A 30 -4.88 -7.44 6.46
C PHE A 30 -6.08 -8.21 5.87
N GLY A 31 -5.86 -8.99 4.83
CA GLY A 31 -6.92 -9.74 4.13
C GLY A 31 -7.98 -8.80 3.58
N PHE A 32 -9.23 -9.05 3.99
CA PHE A 32 -10.39 -8.20 3.73
C PHE A 32 -10.95 -7.57 5.01
N GLY A 33 -10.18 -7.54 6.10
CA GLY A 33 -10.54 -6.94 7.38
C GLY A 33 -11.27 -7.86 8.35
N GLN A 34 -11.97 -8.90 7.88
CA GLN A 34 -12.82 -9.79 8.70
C GLN A 34 -12.05 -10.48 9.85
N GLU A 35 -10.79 -10.83 9.63
CA GLU A 35 -9.93 -11.46 10.63
C GLU A 35 -9.56 -10.46 11.74
N TYR A 36 -9.23 -9.23 11.36
CA TYR A 36 -8.80 -8.18 12.28
C TYR A 36 -9.97 -7.52 13.03
N ALA A 37 -11.17 -7.53 12.47
CA ALA A 37 -12.39 -7.10 13.16
C ALA A 37 -12.67 -7.87 14.45
N LYS A 38 -12.06 -9.05 14.63
CA LYS A 38 -12.13 -9.84 15.86
C LYS A 38 -11.27 -9.29 16.99
N TYR A 39 -10.31 -8.42 16.69
CA TYR A 39 -9.37 -7.85 17.66
C TYR A 39 -9.76 -6.44 18.07
N TYR A 40 -10.23 -5.62 17.12
CA TYR A 40 -10.63 -4.23 17.37
C TYR A 40 -11.61 -3.72 16.31
N ASP A 41 -12.25 -2.59 16.61
CA ASP A 41 -13.15 -1.89 15.72
C ASP A 41 -12.35 -1.28 14.53
N LEU A 42 -12.64 -1.72 13.30
CA LEU A 42 -11.93 -1.26 12.11
C LEU A 42 -12.21 0.22 11.79
N ASP A 43 -13.30 0.79 12.32
CA ASP A 43 -13.53 2.24 12.22
C ASP A 43 -12.45 3.08 12.89
N LYS A 44 -11.57 2.49 13.70
CA LYS A 44 -10.39 3.19 14.21
C LYS A 44 -9.37 3.57 13.13
N LEU A 45 -9.34 2.83 12.03
CA LEU A 45 -8.40 3.03 10.92
C LEU A 45 -8.78 4.22 10.03
N GLY A 46 -7.81 4.81 9.34
CA GLY A 46 -8.08 5.81 8.32
C GLY A 46 -8.74 5.21 7.07
N SER A 47 -8.28 4.05 6.66
CA SER A 47 -8.76 3.26 5.53
C SER A 47 -8.26 1.83 5.65
N ILE A 48 -8.68 0.94 4.75
CA ILE A 48 -8.13 -0.41 4.57
C ILE A 48 -7.73 -0.60 3.11
N MET A 49 -6.49 -1.08 2.86
CA MET A 49 -6.13 -1.65 1.56
C MET A 49 -6.44 -3.14 1.56
N ILE A 50 -7.51 -3.54 0.87
CA ILE A 50 -7.89 -4.95 0.79
C ILE A 50 -6.88 -5.78 0.00
N LYS A 51 -6.96 -7.10 0.16
CA LYS A 51 -6.12 -8.06 -0.59
C LYS A 51 -6.24 -7.84 -2.09
N ALA A 52 -5.09 -7.96 -2.79
CA ALA A 52 -5.03 -7.88 -4.25
C ALA A 52 -6.06 -8.82 -4.90
N THR A 53 -6.87 -8.25 -5.78
CA THR A 53 -7.97 -8.91 -6.48
C THR A 53 -7.61 -9.04 -7.96
N THR A 54 -7.78 -10.24 -8.50
CA THR A 54 -7.60 -10.58 -9.93
C THR A 54 -8.95 -10.92 -10.56
N ALA A 55 -9.04 -10.95 -11.89
CA ALA A 55 -10.28 -11.33 -12.59
C ALA A 55 -10.79 -12.70 -12.12
N ASN A 56 -9.89 -13.69 -12.09
CA ASN A 56 -10.20 -15.04 -11.66
C ASN A 56 -9.61 -15.38 -10.28
N PRO A 57 -10.16 -16.35 -9.52
CA PRO A 57 -9.58 -16.84 -8.27
C PRO A 57 -8.16 -17.38 -8.46
N ARG A 58 -7.30 -17.21 -7.43
CA ARG A 58 -5.94 -17.72 -7.42
C ARG A 58 -5.61 -18.42 -6.11
N PHE A 59 -5.01 -19.61 -6.20
CA PHE A 59 -4.54 -20.36 -5.04
C PHE A 59 -3.19 -19.84 -4.48
N GLY A 60 -2.43 -19.09 -5.31
CA GLY A 60 -1.09 -18.63 -4.97
C GLY A 60 -0.01 -19.67 -5.23
N ASN A 61 1.21 -19.37 -4.75
CA ASN A 61 2.37 -20.22 -4.92
C ASN A 61 2.38 -21.42 -3.96
N PRO A 62 3.15 -22.47 -4.25
CA PRO A 62 3.37 -23.59 -3.34
C PRO A 62 3.96 -23.17 -1.98
N THR A 63 3.63 -23.91 -0.94
CA THR A 63 4.25 -23.76 0.40
C THR A 63 5.56 -24.55 0.52
N PRO A 64 6.50 -24.11 1.43
CA PRO A 64 6.45 -22.91 2.28
C PRO A 64 6.64 -21.64 1.48
N ARG A 65 5.83 -20.63 1.75
CA ARG A 65 5.82 -19.35 0.99
C ARG A 65 5.96 -18.12 1.88
N VAL A 66 6.24 -18.32 3.16
CA VAL A 66 6.55 -17.30 4.16
C VAL A 66 7.72 -17.80 5.01
N ALA A 67 8.64 -16.89 5.35
CA ALA A 67 9.73 -17.18 6.28
C ALA A 67 10.10 -15.92 7.06
N GLU A 68 10.46 -16.07 8.32
CA GLU A 68 11.00 -14.99 9.14
C GLU A 68 12.46 -14.68 8.77
N THR A 69 12.86 -13.45 8.99
CA THR A 69 14.24 -12.96 8.93
C THR A 69 14.57 -12.21 10.23
N PRO A 70 15.86 -11.94 10.56
CA PRO A 70 16.21 -11.25 11.80
C PRO A 70 15.50 -9.92 12.04
N SER A 71 15.11 -9.18 10.98
CA SER A 71 14.47 -7.87 11.05
C SER A 71 13.28 -7.74 10.09
N GLY A 72 12.48 -8.80 9.96
CA GLY A 72 11.31 -8.80 9.11
C GLY A 72 10.93 -10.20 8.62
N MET A 73 10.42 -10.27 7.38
CA MET A 73 10.00 -11.55 6.80
C MET A 73 10.18 -11.56 5.27
N LEU A 74 10.20 -12.79 4.73
CA LEU A 74 10.11 -13.07 3.30
C LEU A 74 8.73 -13.64 2.99
N ASN A 75 8.13 -13.24 1.87
CA ASN A 75 6.93 -13.87 1.37
C ASN A 75 6.97 -14.05 -0.16
N ALA A 76 6.33 -15.13 -0.61
CA ALA A 76 6.07 -15.43 -2.02
C ALA A 76 4.64 -15.99 -2.14
N ILE A 77 3.64 -15.20 -1.75
CA ILE A 77 2.22 -15.63 -1.68
C ILE A 77 1.64 -15.96 -3.06
N GLY A 78 2.03 -15.21 -4.12
CA GLY A 78 1.55 -15.45 -5.48
C GLY A 78 0.12 -14.99 -5.72
N LEU A 79 -0.29 -13.87 -5.13
CA LEU A 79 -1.60 -13.24 -5.34
C LEU A 79 -2.81 -14.13 -4.97
N GLN A 80 -2.70 -14.99 -3.93
CA GLN A 80 -3.86 -15.75 -3.46
C GLN A 80 -5.04 -14.83 -3.16
N ASN A 81 -6.16 -15.03 -3.86
CA ASN A 81 -7.39 -14.23 -3.70
C ASN A 81 -8.59 -14.97 -4.30
N PRO A 82 -9.83 -14.62 -3.92
CA PRO A 82 -11.03 -15.32 -4.38
C PRO A 82 -11.55 -14.87 -5.75
N GLY A 83 -10.92 -13.90 -6.43
CA GLY A 83 -11.39 -13.29 -7.66
C GLY A 83 -12.37 -12.14 -7.44
N VAL A 84 -12.49 -11.27 -8.45
CA VAL A 84 -13.27 -10.03 -8.36
C VAL A 84 -14.75 -10.26 -8.07
N ASP A 85 -15.34 -11.30 -8.63
CA ASP A 85 -16.78 -11.57 -8.46
C ASP A 85 -17.11 -11.96 -7.00
N ALA A 86 -16.26 -12.75 -6.33
CA ALA A 86 -16.42 -13.07 -4.91
C ALA A 86 -16.11 -11.87 -4.00
N VAL A 87 -15.16 -11.01 -4.39
CA VAL A 87 -14.88 -9.76 -3.65
C VAL A 87 -16.10 -8.83 -3.68
N LEU A 88 -16.74 -8.69 -4.83
CA LEU A 88 -17.93 -7.86 -5.02
C LEU A 88 -19.19 -8.44 -4.36
N SER A 89 -19.35 -9.76 -4.34
CA SER A 89 -20.56 -10.40 -3.80
C SER A 89 -20.48 -10.70 -2.29
N GLU A 90 -19.28 -10.80 -1.71
CA GLU A 90 -19.12 -11.23 -0.31
C GLU A 90 -18.31 -10.24 0.54
N LYS A 91 -17.13 -9.82 0.04
CA LYS A 91 -16.14 -9.10 0.88
C LYS A 91 -16.47 -7.63 1.07
N LEU A 92 -16.72 -6.93 -0.04
CA LEU A 92 -17.12 -5.51 -0.01
C LEU A 92 -18.50 -5.29 0.62
N PRO A 93 -19.55 -6.13 0.36
CA PRO A 93 -20.80 -6.02 1.07
C PRO A 93 -20.68 -6.21 2.59
N TRP A 94 -19.86 -7.16 3.04
CA TRP A 94 -19.60 -7.33 4.47
C TRP A 94 -18.97 -6.08 5.10
N LEU A 95 -17.99 -5.47 4.45
CA LEU A 95 -17.39 -4.22 4.90
C LEU A 95 -18.40 -3.07 4.90
N GLN A 96 -19.25 -2.98 3.88
CA GLN A 96 -20.29 -1.94 3.79
C GLN A 96 -21.33 -2.09 4.91
N GLU A 97 -21.71 -3.30 5.27
CA GLU A 97 -22.67 -3.58 6.33
C GLU A 97 -22.12 -3.25 7.72
N HIS A 98 -20.87 -3.58 7.99
CA HIS A 98 -20.28 -3.47 9.33
C HIS A 98 -19.52 -2.16 9.56
N TYR A 99 -18.99 -1.55 8.49
CA TYR A 99 -18.13 -0.35 8.53
C TYR A 99 -18.47 0.61 7.37
N PRO A 100 -19.70 1.16 7.32
CA PRO A 100 -20.20 1.93 6.18
C PRO A 100 -19.42 3.22 5.90
N GLU A 101 -18.82 3.82 6.95
CA GLU A 101 -18.06 5.07 6.84
C GLU A 101 -16.56 4.86 6.58
N LEU A 102 -16.07 3.61 6.62
CA LEU A 102 -14.66 3.31 6.40
C LEU A 102 -14.35 3.28 4.90
N PRO A 103 -13.54 4.22 4.37
CA PRO A 103 -13.17 4.19 2.97
C PRO A 103 -12.29 2.98 2.66
N ILE A 104 -12.56 2.29 1.55
CA ILE A 104 -11.81 1.12 1.12
C ILE A 104 -10.94 1.48 -0.08
N ILE A 105 -9.66 1.09 -0.01
CA ILE A 105 -8.75 1.09 -1.14
C ILE A 105 -8.69 -0.34 -1.69
N ALA A 106 -9.18 -0.52 -2.91
CA ALA A 106 -9.19 -1.82 -3.56
C ALA A 106 -7.85 -2.08 -4.26
N ASN A 107 -7.07 -3.06 -3.79
CA ASN A 107 -5.87 -3.45 -4.51
C ASN A 107 -6.25 -4.32 -5.71
N VAL A 108 -5.82 -3.91 -6.90
CA VAL A 108 -6.10 -4.56 -8.18
C VAL A 108 -4.80 -5.10 -8.78
N ALA A 109 -4.82 -6.35 -9.20
CA ALA A 109 -3.73 -6.99 -9.93
C ALA A 109 -4.26 -7.68 -11.19
N GLY A 110 -3.41 -7.76 -12.22
CA GLY A 110 -3.74 -8.39 -13.49
C GLY A 110 -2.48 -8.94 -14.17
N PHE A 111 -2.68 -9.72 -15.24
CA PHE A 111 -1.63 -10.34 -16.06
C PHE A 111 -1.61 -9.78 -17.47
N SER A 112 -2.58 -8.94 -17.83
CA SER A 112 -2.66 -8.19 -19.07
C SER A 112 -3.31 -6.83 -18.83
N ASN A 113 -3.18 -5.90 -19.79
CA ASN A 113 -3.83 -4.60 -19.72
C ASN A 113 -5.37 -4.73 -19.66
N GLU A 114 -5.92 -5.74 -20.34
CA GLU A 114 -7.34 -6.05 -20.38
C GLU A 114 -7.84 -6.50 -19.00
N GLU A 115 -7.08 -7.35 -18.29
CA GLU A 115 -7.42 -7.76 -16.93
C GLU A 115 -7.37 -6.59 -15.94
N TYR A 116 -6.36 -5.72 -16.02
CA TYR A 116 -6.32 -4.50 -15.22
C TYR A 116 -7.53 -3.61 -15.49
N ALA A 117 -7.91 -3.41 -16.75
CA ALA A 117 -9.08 -2.64 -17.14
C ALA A 117 -10.38 -3.28 -16.60
N GLU A 118 -10.56 -4.59 -16.79
CA GLU A 118 -11.76 -5.32 -16.36
C GLU A 118 -11.95 -5.24 -14.85
N VAL A 119 -10.92 -5.58 -14.07
CA VAL A 119 -11.01 -5.61 -12.61
C VAL A 119 -11.22 -4.21 -12.05
N SER A 120 -10.50 -3.19 -12.59
CA SER A 120 -10.68 -1.80 -12.19
C SER A 120 -12.10 -1.31 -12.49
N HIS A 121 -12.66 -1.63 -13.66
CA HIS A 121 -14.02 -1.28 -14.02
C HIS A 121 -15.07 -1.89 -13.09
N LYS A 122 -14.91 -3.19 -12.78
CA LYS A 122 -15.86 -3.89 -11.90
C LYS A 122 -15.80 -3.37 -10.47
N ILE A 123 -14.58 -3.28 -9.88
CA ILE A 123 -14.42 -3.01 -8.46
C ILE A 123 -14.67 -1.54 -8.09
N SER A 124 -14.40 -0.60 -9.01
CA SER A 124 -14.63 0.83 -8.79
C SER A 124 -16.10 1.22 -8.67
N LYS A 125 -17.04 0.31 -9.02
CA LYS A 125 -18.48 0.53 -8.90
C LYS A 125 -19.05 0.21 -7.52
N ALA A 126 -18.27 -0.39 -6.64
CA ALA A 126 -18.72 -0.66 -5.28
C ALA A 126 -18.67 0.64 -4.45
N ASP A 127 -19.78 0.99 -3.79
CA ASP A 127 -19.98 2.29 -3.13
C ASP A 127 -18.95 2.59 -2.03
N ASN A 128 -18.44 1.56 -1.34
CA ASN A 128 -17.42 1.71 -0.30
C ASN A 128 -15.98 1.72 -0.83
N VAL A 129 -15.74 1.43 -2.11
CA VAL A 129 -14.43 1.59 -2.75
C VAL A 129 -14.25 3.05 -3.13
N LYS A 130 -13.26 3.70 -2.51
CA LYS A 130 -12.99 5.14 -2.71
C LYS A 130 -11.74 5.41 -3.53
N ALA A 131 -10.87 4.41 -3.66
CA ALA A 131 -9.69 4.44 -4.52
C ALA A 131 -9.26 3.03 -4.92
N ILE A 132 -8.49 2.92 -6.00
CA ILE A 132 -7.77 1.71 -6.39
C ILE A 132 -6.29 1.86 -6.04
N GLU A 133 -5.68 0.80 -5.49
CA GLU A 133 -4.24 0.58 -5.48
C GLU A 133 -3.90 -0.39 -6.62
N LEU A 134 -3.32 0.12 -7.71
CA LEU A 134 -2.95 -0.73 -8.86
C LEU A 134 -1.60 -1.40 -8.61
N ASN A 135 -1.61 -2.72 -8.48
CA ASN A 135 -0.42 -3.51 -8.17
C ASN A 135 0.30 -3.95 -9.45
N ILE A 136 1.24 -3.14 -9.91
CA ILE A 136 2.11 -3.43 -11.06
C ILE A 136 3.49 -3.99 -10.64
N SER A 137 3.71 -4.21 -9.35
CA SER A 137 5.02 -4.39 -8.75
C SER A 137 5.19 -5.73 -8.03
N CYS A 138 4.36 -6.73 -8.29
CA CYS A 138 4.46 -8.03 -7.64
C CYS A 138 5.69 -8.82 -8.14
N PRO A 139 6.68 -9.14 -7.27
CA PRO A 139 7.88 -9.87 -7.68
C PRO A 139 7.64 -11.37 -7.90
N ASN A 140 6.44 -11.87 -7.63
CA ASN A 140 6.09 -13.30 -7.67
C ASN A 140 5.19 -13.66 -8.85
N VAL A 141 5.04 -12.76 -9.82
CA VAL A 141 4.19 -12.95 -11.00
C VAL A 141 5.03 -12.76 -12.26
N ASP A 142 5.08 -13.80 -13.11
CA ASP A 142 5.66 -13.71 -14.45
C ASP A 142 4.60 -13.19 -15.42
N HIS A 143 4.87 -12.03 -16.02
CA HIS A 143 4.00 -11.41 -17.02
C HIS A 143 4.36 -11.79 -18.46
N GLY A 144 5.15 -12.83 -18.66
CA GLY A 144 5.57 -13.29 -20.01
C GLY A 144 6.60 -12.40 -20.71
N ASN A 145 7.15 -11.40 -20.04
CA ASN A 145 8.10 -10.42 -20.57
C ASN A 145 9.56 -10.75 -20.17
N ASN A 146 10.07 -11.93 -20.54
CA ASN A 146 11.45 -12.36 -20.23
C ASN A 146 11.84 -12.24 -18.74
N GLY A 147 10.89 -12.44 -17.81
CA GLY A 147 11.10 -12.33 -16.35
C GLY A 147 11.10 -10.89 -15.81
N LEU A 148 10.87 -9.87 -16.66
CA LEU A 148 10.69 -8.50 -16.20
C LEU A 148 9.27 -8.27 -15.71
N LEU A 149 9.15 -7.60 -14.56
CA LEU A 149 7.86 -7.19 -14.01
C LEU A 149 7.36 -5.91 -14.70
N ILE A 150 6.04 -5.78 -14.84
CA ILE A 150 5.41 -4.57 -15.40
C ILE A 150 5.96 -3.29 -14.73
N GLY A 151 6.05 -3.28 -13.40
CA GLY A 151 6.53 -2.14 -12.63
C GLY A 151 8.03 -1.86 -12.72
N GLN A 152 8.81 -2.64 -13.52
CA GLN A 152 10.24 -2.39 -13.75
C GLN A 152 10.53 -1.69 -15.08
N VAL A 153 9.53 -1.63 -15.96
CA VAL A 153 9.65 -1.08 -17.32
C VAL A 153 8.65 0.07 -17.48
N PRO A 154 9.11 1.32 -17.66
CA PRO A 154 8.24 2.49 -17.72
C PRO A 154 7.10 2.37 -18.73
N GLU A 155 7.37 1.84 -19.93
CA GLU A 155 6.39 1.69 -21.00
C GLU A 155 5.30 0.67 -20.66
N LEU A 156 5.66 -0.43 -20.00
CA LEU A 156 4.69 -1.44 -19.56
C LEU A 156 3.86 -0.91 -18.38
N ALA A 157 4.50 -0.19 -17.45
CA ALA A 157 3.82 0.47 -16.34
C ALA A 157 2.81 1.50 -16.87
N TYR A 158 3.21 2.34 -17.83
CA TYR A 158 2.32 3.29 -18.49
C TYR A 158 1.09 2.60 -19.08
N ALA A 159 1.28 1.53 -19.86
CA ALA A 159 0.18 0.83 -20.54
C ALA A 159 -0.83 0.22 -19.55
N ALA A 160 -0.34 -0.46 -18.50
CA ALA A 160 -1.20 -1.05 -17.46
C ALA A 160 -1.98 0.02 -16.68
N VAL A 161 -1.31 1.12 -16.30
CA VAL A 161 -1.95 2.23 -15.58
C VAL A 161 -2.99 2.92 -16.47
N LYS A 162 -2.66 3.20 -17.73
CA LYS A 162 -3.58 3.81 -18.68
C LYS A 162 -4.84 2.97 -18.87
N ALA A 163 -4.69 1.65 -18.97
CA ALA A 163 -5.82 0.73 -19.08
C ALA A 163 -6.71 0.80 -17.83
N SER A 164 -6.13 0.78 -16.63
CA SER A 164 -6.87 0.87 -15.37
C SER A 164 -7.57 2.23 -15.19
N VAL A 165 -6.84 3.35 -15.37
CA VAL A 165 -7.37 4.71 -15.22
C VAL A 165 -8.53 4.97 -16.18
N SER A 166 -8.45 4.48 -17.42
CA SER A 166 -9.50 4.68 -18.43
C SER A 166 -10.80 3.92 -18.13
N HIS A 167 -10.79 2.98 -17.18
CA HIS A 167 -11.93 2.13 -16.85
C HIS A 167 -12.35 2.21 -15.37
N SER A 168 -11.67 3.02 -14.57
CA SER A 168 -12.00 3.22 -13.15
C SER A 168 -12.88 4.43 -12.95
N ASP A 169 -13.91 4.29 -12.11
CA ASP A 169 -14.78 5.40 -11.67
C ASP A 169 -14.22 6.13 -10.43
N VAL A 170 -13.12 5.63 -9.86
CA VAL A 170 -12.46 6.19 -8.66
C VAL A 170 -10.96 6.46 -8.92
N PRO A 171 -10.32 7.32 -8.11
CA PRO A 171 -8.89 7.60 -8.22
C PRO A 171 -8.01 6.34 -8.19
N VAL A 172 -6.95 6.32 -9.02
CA VAL A 172 -6.01 5.19 -9.12
C VAL A 172 -4.64 5.60 -8.58
N TYR A 173 -4.24 4.97 -7.48
CA TYR A 173 -2.90 5.01 -6.91
C TYR A 173 -2.09 3.83 -7.43
N VAL A 174 -0.83 4.04 -7.77
CA VAL A 174 0.00 2.98 -8.37
C VAL A 174 1.04 2.49 -7.38
N LYS A 175 1.09 1.18 -7.16
CA LYS A 175 2.07 0.56 -6.24
C LYS A 175 3.40 0.31 -6.92
N LEU A 176 4.41 1.11 -6.53
CA LEU A 176 5.74 1.06 -7.10
C LEU A 176 6.63 0.01 -6.42
N THR A 177 7.43 -0.69 -7.23
CA THR A 177 8.44 -1.63 -6.75
C THR A 177 9.77 -0.92 -6.44
N PRO A 178 10.46 -1.29 -5.35
CA PRO A 178 11.81 -0.79 -5.07
C PRO A 178 12.89 -1.46 -5.95
N SER A 179 12.55 -2.55 -6.66
CA SER A 179 13.51 -3.36 -7.42
C SER A 179 13.71 -2.82 -8.84
N VAL A 180 14.06 -1.54 -8.94
CA VAL A 180 14.34 -0.82 -10.19
C VAL A 180 15.62 -0.01 -10.07
N ALA A 181 16.27 0.25 -11.20
CA ALA A 181 17.48 1.09 -11.22
C ALA A 181 17.15 2.56 -10.94
N ASP A 182 16.06 3.06 -11.52
CA ASP A 182 15.55 4.40 -11.34
C ASP A 182 14.03 4.38 -11.14
N ILE A 183 13.58 4.61 -9.90
CA ILE A 183 12.17 4.62 -9.55
C ILE A 183 11.46 5.88 -10.09
N THR A 184 12.19 6.96 -10.33
CA THR A 184 11.60 8.22 -10.79
C THR A 184 11.14 8.12 -12.24
N SER A 185 11.84 7.35 -13.08
CA SER A 185 11.41 7.09 -14.46
C SER A 185 10.09 6.33 -14.53
N VAL A 186 9.90 5.33 -13.66
CA VAL A 186 8.62 4.60 -13.56
C VAL A 186 7.54 5.50 -12.98
N ALA A 187 7.84 6.27 -11.91
CA ALA A 187 6.90 7.22 -11.32
C ALA A 187 6.39 8.23 -12.36
N LYS A 188 7.29 8.78 -13.17
CA LYS A 188 6.92 9.70 -14.25
C LYS A 188 6.02 9.03 -15.30
N ALA A 189 6.36 7.83 -15.74
CA ALA A 189 5.55 7.11 -16.73
C ALA A 189 4.12 6.83 -16.22
N VAL A 190 3.95 6.43 -14.96
CA VAL A 190 2.61 6.18 -14.41
C VAL A 190 1.83 7.47 -14.13
N GLU A 191 2.51 8.57 -13.77
CA GLU A 191 1.92 9.91 -13.69
C GLU A 191 1.40 10.37 -15.05
N ASP A 192 2.20 10.24 -16.11
CA ASP A 192 1.81 10.56 -17.49
C ASP A 192 0.66 9.67 -18.00
N ALA A 193 0.50 8.46 -17.47
CA ALA A 193 -0.64 7.58 -17.76
C ALA A 193 -1.95 8.03 -17.08
N GLY A 194 -1.89 8.97 -16.14
CA GLY A 194 -3.04 9.53 -15.42
C GLY A 194 -3.23 8.96 -14.01
N ALA A 195 -2.19 8.37 -13.41
CA ALA A 195 -2.24 8.01 -11.99
C ALA A 195 -2.57 9.22 -11.11
N THR A 196 -3.34 9.00 -10.07
CA THR A 196 -3.75 10.05 -9.11
C THR A 196 -2.78 10.18 -7.94
N GLY A 197 -1.98 9.15 -7.68
CA GLY A 197 -1.00 9.09 -6.62
C GLY A 197 -0.17 7.80 -6.68
N PHE A 198 0.72 7.66 -5.73
CA PHE A 198 1.55 6.48 -5.59
C PHE A 198 1.30 5.79 -4.25
N THR A 199 1.46 4.46 -4.23
CA THR A 199 1.73 3.71 -3.01
C THR A 199 3.12 3.11 -3.13
N MET A 200 3.96 3.27 -2.15
CA MET A 200 5.34 2.79 -2.20
C MET A 200 5.96 2.68 -0.80
N ILE A 201 6.80 1.68 -0.65
CA ILE A 201 7.33 0.73 -1.61
C ILE A 201 6.65 -0.64 -1.48
N ASN A 202 6.62 -1.45 -2.55
CA ASN A 202 6.41 -2.87 -2.43
C ASN A 202 7.68 -3.53 -1.83
N THR A 203 7.67 -4.84 -1.63
CA THR A 203 8.74 -5.59 -0.99
C THR A 203 10.02 -5.66 -1.84
N LEU A 204 11.18 -5.68 -1.20
CA LEU A 204 12.47 -5.94 -1.83
C LEU A 204 12.64 -7.43 -2.11
N VAL A 205 13.21 -7.79 -3.27
CA VAL A 205 13.51 -9.20 -3.55
C VAL A 205 14.65 -9.69 -2.67
N GLY A 206 14.46 -10.83 -2.02
CA GLY A 206 15.45 -11.47 -1.16
C GLY A 206 15.28 -12.98 -1.12
N THR A 207 16.24 -13.66 -0.52
CA THR A 207 16.21 -15.10 -0.26
C THR A 207 16.86 -15.45 1.08
N ARG A 208 16.54 -16.64 1.58
CA ARG A 208 17.14 -17.21 2.77
C ARG A 208 17.29 -18.72 2.57
N TYR A 209 18.37 -19.30 3.09
CA TYR A 209 18.68 -20.73 2.93
C TYR A 209 18.55 -21.48 4.25
N ASP A 210 18.00 -22.68 4.18
CA ASP A 210 18.07 -23.67 5.25
C ASP A 210 19.45 -24.34 5.24
N LEU A 211 20.14 -24.32 6.37
CA LEU A 211 21.52 -24.80 6.47
C LEU A 211 21.62 -26.32 6.38
N ALA A 212 20.61 -27.03 6.83
CA ALA A 212 20.60 -28.48 6.83
C ALA A 212 20.36 -29.06 5.44
N THR A 213 19.37 -28.49 4.73
CA THR A 213 18.99 -28.94 3.40
C THR A 213 19.77 -28.24 2.27
N ARG A 214 20.42 -27.10 2.58
CA ARG A 214 21.14 -26.22 1.63
C ARG A 214 20.24 -25.69 0.49
N LYS A 215 18.95 -25.60 0.75
CA LYS A 215 17.94 -25.12 -0.21
C LYS A 215 17.33 -23.81 0.28
N PRO A 216 16.71 -23.00 -0.61
CA PRO A 216 15.89 -21.87 -0.19
C PRO A 216 14.80 -22.32 0.78
N ILE A 217 14.54 -21.50 1.81
CA ILE A 217 13.51 -21.80 2.84
C ILE A 217 12.11 -21.75 2.24
N ILE A 218 11.86 -20.85 1.27
CA ILE A 218 10.58 -20.74 0.58
C ILE A 218 10.61 -21.48 -0.75
N ALA A 219 9.50 -22.14 -1.09
CA ALA A 219 9.41 -23.03 -2.26
C ALA A 219 9.71 -22.29 -3.59
N ASN A 220 9.38 -20.99 -3.68
CA ASN A 220 9.63 -20.16 -4.86
C ASN A 220 11.10 -19.74 -5.04
N GLY A 221 12.00 -20.15 -4.16
CA GLY A 221 13.43 -19.83 -4.18
C GLY A 221 13.77 -18.42 -3.69
N GLN A 222 12.94 -17.44 -4.00
CA GLN A 222 13.06 -16.04 -3.58
C GLN A 222 11.69 -15.46 -3.30
N GLY A 223 11.63 -14.35 -2.56
CA GLY A 223 10.41 -13.65 -2.22
C GLY A 223 10.62 -12.20 -1.88
N GLY A 224 9.53 -11.50 -1.58
CA GLY A 224 9.57 -10.12 -1.12
C GLY A 224 9.98 -10.03 0.34
N MET A 225 11.03 -9.28 0.65
CA MET A 225 11.45 -8.93 2.00
C MET A 225 10.70 -7.69 2.47
N SER A 226 10.18 -7.73 3.70
CA SER A 226 9.44 -6.65 4.35
C SER A 226 9.78 -6.59 5.85
N GLY A 227 9.31 -5.56 6.55
CA GLY A 227 9.59 -5.34 7.96
C GLY A 227 10.63 -4.24 8.20
N PRO A 228 11.12 -4.02 9.43
CA PRO A 228 11.98 -2.90 9.80
C PRO A 228 13.25 -2.77 8.96
N ALA A 229 13.81 -3.88 8.47
CA ALA A 229 15.02 -3.85 7.64
C ALA A 229 14.90 -3.04 6.34
N VAL A 230 13.69 -2.87 5.80
CA VAL A 230 13.48 -2.11 4.55
C VAL A 230 13.16 -0.64 4.77
N PHE A 231 12.96 -0.19 6.01
CA PHE A 231 12.53 1.16 6.34
C PHE A 231 13.43 2.25 5.77
N PRO A 232 14.77 2.22 5.95
CA PRO A 232 15.66 3.27 5.38
C PRO A 232 15.63 3.31 3.85
N VAL A 233 15.39 2.15 3.20
CA VAL A 233 15.26 2.08 1.73
C VAL A 233 13.95 2.72 1.29
N ALA A 234 12.86 2.46 2.03
CA ALA A 234 11.55 3.07 1.76
C ALA A 234 11.63 4.60 1.86
N LEU A 235 12.21 5.15 2.94
CA LEU A 235 12.40 6.59 3.14
C LEU A 235 13.16 7.23 1.98
N LYS A 236 14.30 6.62 1.57
CA LYS A 236 15.09 7.10 0.43
C LYS A 236 14.28 7.18 -0.86
N LEU A 237 13.57 6.09 -1.20
CA LEU A 237 12.83 5.99 -2.46
C LEU A 237 11.59 6.92 -2.47
N ILE A 238 10.89 7.04 -1.34
CA ILE A 238 9.79 7.99 -1.16
C ILE A 238 10.30 9.42 -1.38
N ARG A 239 11.43 9.78 -0.76
CA ARG A 239 12.04 11.10 -0.94
C ARG A 239 12.38 11.38 -2.41
N GLN A 240 12.93 10.39 -3.13
CA GLN A 240 13.26 10.55 -4.55
C GLN A 240 12.03 10.84 -5.40
N VAL A 241 10.93 10.08 -5.20
CA VAL A 241 9.68 10.28 -5.94
C VAL A 241 9.01 11.60 -5.53
N ALA A 242 9.00 11.94 -4.23
CA ALA A 242 8.44 13.20 -3.74
C ALA A 242 9.16 14.44 -4.29
N LEU A 243 10.45 14.34 -4.60
CA LEU A 243 11.21 15.39 -5.30
C LEU A 243 10.86 15.48 -6.79
N ALA A 244 10.51 14.35 -7.42
CA ALA A 244 10.27 14.24 -8.86
C ALA A 244 8.80 14.48 -9.28
N SER A 245 7.83 14.30 -8.35
CA SER A 245 6.38 14.41 -8.64
C SER A 245 5.65 15.16 -7.54
N ASP A 246 4.53 15.80 -7.91
CA ASP A 246 3.62 16.48 -6.99
C ASP A 246 2.47 15.58 -6.51
N LEU A 247 2.32 14.41 -7.07
CA LEU A 247 1.28 13.46 -6.69
C LEU A 247 1.46 12.97 -5.24
N PRO A 248 0.36 12.72 -4.51
CA PRO A 248 0.43 12.21 -3.15
C PRO A 248 1.00 10.80 -3.10
N ILE A 249 1.73 10.49 -2.02
CA ILE A 249 2.35 9.20 -1.78
C ILE A 249 1.77 8.57 -0.51
N ILE A 250 1.20 7.39 -0.60
CA ILE A 250 0.94 6.55 0.57
C ILE A 250 2.22 5.74 0.83
N GLY A 251 2.99 6.19 1.83
CA GLY A 251 4.31 5.63 2.14
C GLY A 251 4.20 4.37 2.98
N MET A 252 4.93 3.32 2.62
CA MET A 252 5.00 2.06 3.35
C MET A 252 6.35 1.36 3.21
N GLY A 253 6.64 0.46 4.15
CA GLY A 253 7.87 -0.32 4.19
C GLY A 253 8.58 -0.14 5.53
N GLY A 254 8.36 -1.08 6.46
CA GLY A 254 9.01 -1.12 7.77
C GLY A 254 8.42 -0.20 8.84
N VAL A 255 7.28 0.43 8.61
CA VAL A 255 6.59 1.23 9.63
C VAL A 255 6.02 0.31 10.71
N ASP A 256 6.43 0.54 11.97
CA ASP A 256 6.01 -0.22 13.15
C ASP A 256 5.72 0.67 14.39
N SER A 257 5.87 1.98 14.26
CA SER A 257 5.74 2.97 15.34
C SER A 257 5.20 4.30 14.82
N ALA A 258 4.73 5.15 15.73
CA ALA A 258 4.29 6.50 15.42
C ALA A 258 5.48 7.39 14.97
N GLU A 259 6.64 7.19 15.56
CA GLU A 259 7.88 7.85 15.16
C GLU A 259 8.23 7.52 13.70
N ALA A 260 8.18 6.24 13.31
CA ALA A 260 8.40 5.83 11.93
C ALA A 260 7.35 6.41 10.97
N ALA A 261 6.10 6.54 11.40
CA ALA A 261 5.06 7.19 10.61
C ALA A 261 5.38 8.68 10.36
N ILE A 262 5.85 9.43 11.37
CA ILE A 262 6.29 10.83 11.21
C ILE A 262 7.50 10.92 10.29
N GLU A 263 8.50 10.02 10.39
CA GLU A 263 9.64 10.00 9.45
C GLU A 263 9.18 9.78 8.00
N MET A 264 8.17 8.96 7.76
CA MET A 264 7.59 8.80 6.41
C MET A 264 7.00 10.11 5.88
N PHE A 265 6.29 10.89 6.73
CA PHE A 265 5.79 12.22 6.34
C PHE A 265 6.97 13.15 5.99
N ILE A 266 8.03 13.17 6.78
CA ILE A 266 9.24 13.98 6.53
C ILE A 266 9.92 13.54 5.22
N ALA A 267 9.87 12.27 4.86
CA ALA A 267 10.36 11.79 3.57
C ALA A 267 9.50 12.25 2.38
N GLY A 268 8.26 12.69 2.60
CA GLY A 268 7.34 13.19 1.58
C GLY A 268 6.06 12.35 1.41
N ALA A 269 5.81 11.38 2.28
CA ALA A 269 4.54 10.65 2.29
C ALA A 269 3.37 11.56 2.70
N SER A 270 2.18 11.23 2.23
CA SER A 270 0.92 11.93 2.53
C SER A 270 -0.04 11.10 3.39
N ALA A 271 0.15 9.78 3.43
CA ALA A 271 -0.50 8.83 4.31
C ALA A 271 0.42 7.61 4.50
N ILE A 272 0.10 6.70 5.41
CA ILE A 272 1.02 5.67 5.89
C ILE A 272 0.42 4.28 5.77
N GLY A 273 1.07 3.41 5.00
CA GLY A 273 0.76 1.99 4.91
C GLY A 273 1.53 1.17 5.94
N VAL A 274 0.82 0.40 6.77
CA VAL A 274 1.41 -0.50 7.78
C VAL A 274 1.28 -1.95 7.31
N GLY A 275 2.42 -2.61 7.07
CA GLY A 275 2.47 -3.97 6.54
C GLY A 275 2.77 -5.02 7.60
N THR A 276 4.00 -5.53 7.60
CA THR A 276 4.50 -6.66 8.41
C THR A 276 4.25 -6.52 9.90
N ALA A 277 4.21 -5.31 10.43
CA ALA A 277 3.93 -5.05 11.85
C ALA A 277 2.60 -5.67 12.31
N ASN A 278 1.59 -5.74 11.42
CA ASN A 278 0.30 -6.37 11.72
C ASN A 278 0.40 -7.89 12.00
N PHE A 279 1.43 -8.57 11.49
CA PHE A 279 1.64 -10.00 11.77
C PHE A 279 2.34 -10.22 13.11
N ALA A 280 3.23 -9.29 13.49
CA ALA A 280 3.89 -9.33 14.80
C ALA A 280 2.95 -8.92 15.94
N ASP A 281 2.10 -7.94 15.68
CA ASP A 281 1.11 -7.41 16.63
C ASP A 281 -0.17 -7.02 15.89
N PRO A 282 -1.30 -7.75 16.09
CA PRO A 282 -2.58 -7.40 15.46
C PRO A 282 -3.08 -6.00 15.79
N TYR A 283 -2.61 -5.40 16.90
CA TYR A 283 -2.93 -4.06 17.33
C TYR A 283 -1.93 -2.98 16.85
N ALA A 284 -1.01 -3.30 15.94
CA ALA A 284 0.01 -2.36 15.48
C ALA A 284 -0.60 -1.05 14.96
N CYS A 285 -1.58 -1.12 14.05
CA CYS A 285 -2.25 0.08 13.54
C CYS A 285 -2.94 0.92 14.64
N PRO A 286 -3.81 0.35 15.51
CA PRO A 286 -4.37 1.07 16.65
C PRO A 286 -3.33 1.74 17.55
N LYS A 287 -2.25 1.03 17.90
CA LYS A 287 -1.20 1.56 18.77
C LYS A 287 -0.45 2.72 18.14
N ILE A 288 -0.18 2.66 16.83
CA ILE A 288 0.42 3.78 16.10
C ILE A 288 -0.50 4.98 16.13
N ILE A 289 -1.81 4.80 15.84
CA ILE A 289 -2.80 5.89 15.84
C ILE A 289 -2.86 6.55 17.22
N ASP A 290 -2.97 5.75 18.29
CA ASP A 290 -3.08 6.26 19.67
C ASP A 290 -1.83 7.02 20.12
N ARG A 291 -0.66 6.63 19.60
CA ARG A 291 0.63 7.23 19.95
C ARG A 291 0.95 8.50 19.15
N LEU A 292 0.38 8.66 17.94
CA LEU A 292 0.67 9.80 17.06
C LEU A 292 0.53 11.17 17.74
N PRO A 293 -0.53 11.49 18.52
CA PRO A 293 -0.66 12.80 19.15
C PRO A 293 0.49 13.13 20.10
N GLU A 294 0.96 12.17 20.89
CA GLU A 294 2.10 12.36 21.81
C GLU A 294 3.41 12.62 21.05
N VAL A 295 3.65 11.88 19.97
CA VAL A 295 4.83 12.09 19.12
C VAL A 295 4.77 13.46 18.44
N MET A 296 3.59 13.86 17.95
CA MET A 296 3.38 15.18 17.37
C MET A 296 3.66 16.29 18.39
N ASP A 297 3.16 16.18 19.62
CA ASP A 297 3.42 17.13 20.68
C ASP A 297 4.92 17.25 21.00
N LYS A 298 5.60 16.11 21.10
CA LYS A 298 7.06 16.04 21.34
C LYS A 298 7.88 16.80 20.30
N TYR A 299 7.45 16.79 19.04
CA TYR A 299 8.17 17.41 17.92
C TYR A 299 7.52 18.71 17.43
N GLY A 300 6.53 19.28 18.16
CA GLY A 300 5.92 20.56 17.85
C GLY A 300 5.04 20.56 16.58
N ILE A 301 4.51 19.39 16.20
CA ILE A 301 3.65 19.23 15.02
C ILE A 301 2.20 19.53 15.40
N THR A 302 1.62 20.59 14.84
CA THR A 302 0.24 21.01 15.14
C THR A 302 -0.77 20.07 14.50
N THR A 303 -0.71 19.89 13.20
CA THR A 303 -1.51 18.92 12.44
C THR A 303 -0.63 18.16 11.45
N LEU A 304 -1.04 16.96 11.04
CA LEU A 304 -0.33 16.20 10.00
C LEU A 304 -0.45 16.87 8.63
N GLU A 305 -1.54 17.58 8.38
CA GLU A 305 -1.71 18.35 7.14
C GLU A 305 -0.73 19.53 7.06
N ASP A 306 -0.46 20.21 8.19
CA ASP A 306 0.55 21.28 8.24
C ASP A 306 1.95 20.71 8.03
N LEU A 307 2.29 19.60 8.69
CA LEU A 307 3.56 18.91 8.47
C LEU A 307 3.75 18.55 6.99
N ARG A 308 2.71 18.02 6.32
CA ARG A 308 2.75 17.68 4.91
C ARG A 308 3.03 18.90 4.03
N LYS A 309 2.39 20.04 4.31
CA LYS A 309 2.60 21.31 3.58
C LYS A 309 4.02 21.85 3.82
N GLU A 310 4.48 21.87 5.07
CA GLU A 310 5.84 22.29 5.44
C GLU A 310 6.89 21.44 4.71
N VAL A 311 6.74 20.11 4.74
CA VAL A 311 7.66 19.21 4.02
C VAL A 311 7.70 19.51 2.53
N ARG A 312 6.56 19.73 1.91
CA ARG A 312 6.53 20.07 0.47
C ARG A 312 7.21 21.40 0.17
N THR A 313 6.94 22.43 0.95
CA THR A 313 7.46 23.77 0.73
C THR A 313 8.93 23.87 1.13
N ASP A 314 9.29 23.48 2.36
CA ASP A 314 10.58 23.79 2.94
C ASP A 314 11.65 22.72 2.66
N LEU A 315 11.23 21.45 2.60
CA LEU A 315 12.16 20.32 2.44
C LEU A 315 12.23 19.79 1.01
N LEU A 316 11.18 19.95 0.22
CA LEU A 316 11.14 19.52 -1.19
C LEU A 316 11.27 20.71 -2.16
N GLY A 317 11.07 21.96 -1.69
CA GLY A 317 11.17 23.18 -2.50
C GLY A 317 10.01 23.31 -3.51
N LYS A 318 8.79 22.90 -3.14
CA LYS A 318 7.62 22.83 -4.01
C LYS A 318 6.44 23.66 -3.49
#